data_236728ea9a7976a9329d11e2ebbe9af9
#
_entry.id   236728ea9a7976a9329d11e2ebbe9af9
#
_cell.length_a   1.000
_cell.length_b   1.000
_cell.length_c   1.000
_cell.angle_alpha   90.00
_cell.angle_beta   90.00
_cell.angle_gamma   90.00
#
_symmetry.space_group_name_H-M   'P 1'
#
loop_
_entity.id
_entity.type
_entity.pdbx_description
1 polymer ?
#
loop_
_entity_poly.entity_id
_entity_poly.type
_entity_poly.pdbx_seq_one_letter_code
_entity_poly.pdbx_strand_id
1 'polypeptide(L)'
;ADHEELLRRAYAAAYHWDRAAGRTPINEARSRYMLAKAHLLAGLGERALHYADECMAATLEVGAGDFDLAYAHEIRARALKAVGQQAEAEAEWAAALAVPIADAEDKAILDGDLADGL
;
A
#
# COMPACT_ATOMS: atom_id res chain seq x y z
N ALA A 1 -7.11 -5.16 -21.16
CA ALA A 1 -7.95 -6.28 -20.69
C ALA A 1 -7.52 -6.72 -19.30
N ASP A 2 -6.22 -6.95 -19.12
CA ASP A 2 -5.69 -7.47 -17.86
C ASP A 2 -5.85 -6.49 -16.70
N HIS A 3 -5.69 -5.18 -16.96
CA HIS A 3 -5.85 -4.16 -15.93
C HIS A 3 -7.28 -4.05 -15.43
N GLU A 4 -8.25 -4.19 -16.33
CA GLU A 4 -9.67 -4.15 -15.95
C GLU A 4 -10.05 -5.35 -15.09
N GLU A 5 -9.58 -6.54 -15.46
CA GLU A 5 -9.76 -7.76 -14.66
C GLU A 5 -9.13 -7.62 -13.28
N LEU A 6 -7.91 -7.06 -13.22
CA LEU A 6 -7.20 -6.84 -11.97
C LEU A 6 -8.00 -5.91 -11.05
N LEU A 7 -8.55 -4.82 -11.59
CA LEU A 7 -9.37 -3.88 -10.82
C LEU A 7 -10.63 -4.54 -10.28
N ARG A 8 -11.32 -5.34 -11.09
CA ARG A 8 -12.51 -6.07 -10.65
C ARG A 8 -12.21 -7.00 -9.50
N ARG A 9 -11.10 -7.74 -9.58
CA ARG A 9 -10.67 -8.64 -8.50
C ARG A 9 -10.34 -7.88 -7.23
N ALA A 10 -9.67 -6.73 -7.35
CA ALA A 10 -9.31 -5.92 -6.20
C ALA A 10 -10.56 -5.35 -5.51
N TYR A 11 -11.53 -4.86 -6.27
CA TYR A 11 -12.79 -4.36 -5.72
C TYR A 11 -13.61 -5.48 -5.08
N ALA A 12 -13.66 -6.67 -5.70
CA ALA A 12 -14.36 -7.81 -5.14
C ALA A 12 -13.74 -8.26 -3.82
N ALA A 13 -12.42 -8.30 -3.75
CA ALA A 13 -11.71 -8.63 -2.52
C ALA A 13 -11.98 -7.61 -1.41
N ALA A 14 -11.94 -6.31 -1.74
CA ALA A 14 -12.24 -5.24 -0.79
C ALA A 14 -13.66 -5.34 -0.28
N TYR A 15 -14.62 -5.59 -1.15
CA TYR A 15 -16.02 -5.77 -0.79
C TYR A 15 -16.19 -6.94 0.19
N HIS A 16 -15.53 -8.06 -0.09
CA HIS A 16 -15.58 -9.24 0.77
C HIS A 16 -15.00 -8.93 2.16
N TRP A 17 -13.83 -8.30 2.21
CA TRP A 17 -13.19 -7.94 3.48
C TRP A 17 -14.02 -6.96 4.29
N ASP A 18 -14.63 -5.97 3.63
CA ASP A 18 -15.47 -4.98 4.30
C ASP A 18 -16.71 -5.59 4.96
N ARG A 19 -17.16 -6.76 4.47
CA ARG A 19 -18.35 -7.44 4.98
C ARG A 19 -18.06 -8.65 5.83
N ALA A 20 -16.81 -9.10 5.90
CA ALA A 20 -16.45 -10.30 6.64
C ALA A 20 -16.69 -10.12 8.14
N ALA A 21 -17.22 -11.14 8.78
CA ALA A 21 -17.32 -11.19 10.24
C ALA A 21 -15.92 -11.19 10.83
N GLY A 22 -15.67 -10.33 11.82
CA GLY A 22 -14.35 -10.21 12.42
C GLY A 22 -13.38 -9.34 11.64
N ARG A 23 -13.87 -8.56 10.69
CA ARG A 23 -13.06 -7.55 9.99
C ARG A 23 -12.35 -6.66 11.01
N THR A 24 -11.05 -6.40 10.78
CA THR A 24 -10.23 -5.56 11.62
C THR A 24 -9.67 -4.38 10.81
N PRO A 25 -9.27 -3.28 11.46
CA PRO A 25 -8.63 -2.17 10.76
C PRO A 25 -7.37 -2.56 9.99
N ILE A 26 -6.62 -3.57 10.47
CA ILE A 26 -5.44 -4.04 9.73
C ILE A 26 -5.85 -4.74 8.42
N ASN A 27 -6.96 -5.48 8.42
CA ASN A 27 -7.49 -6.09 7.20
C ASN A 27 -7.95 -5.01 6.21
N GLU A 28 -8.52 -3.93 6.71
CA GLU A 28 -8.88 -2.77 5.89
C GLU A 28 -7.63 -2.13 5.27
N ALA A 29 -6.57 -1.93 6.05
CA ALA A 29 -5.32 -1.38 5.54
C ALA A 29 -4.76 -2.24 4.39
N ARG A 30 -4.75 -3.55 4.55
CA ARG A 30 -4.25 -4.49 3.54
C ARG A 30 -5.14 -4.50 2.29
N SER A 31 -6.44 -4.41 2.46
CA SER A 31 -7.40 -4.30 1.35
C SER A 31 -7.14 -3.02 0.53
N ARG A 32 -6.94 -1.90 1.18
CA ARG A 32 -6.65 -0.61 0.53
C ARG A 32 -5.28 -0.62 -0.16
N TYR A 33 -4.30 -1.29 0.42
CA TYR A 33 -3.00 -1.51 -0.24
C TYR A 33 -3.19 -2.22 -1.59
N MET A 34 -3.96 -3.30 -1.62
CA MET A 34 -4.20 -4.06 -2.85
C MET A 34 -4.94 -3.22 -3.91
N LEU A 35 -5.91 -2.40 -3.48
CA LEU A 35 -6.60 -1.48 -4.38
C LEU A 35 -5.63 -0.44 -4.96
N ALA A 36 -4.79 0.16 -4.13
CA ALA A 36 -3.80 1.12 -4.58
C ALA A 36 -2.85 0.50 -5.61
N LYS A 37 -2.36 -0.68 -5.32
CA LYS A 37 -1.44 -1.40 -6.21
C LYS A 37 -2.09 -1.72 -7.56
N ALA A 38 -3.34 -2.19 -7.54
CA ALA A 38 -4.08 -2.50 -8.77
C ALA A 38 -4.27 -1.24 -9.64
N HIS A 39 -4.59 -0.12 -9.03
CA HIS A 39 -4.75 1.15 -9.74
C HIS A 39 -3.42 1.67 -10.31
N LEU A 40 -2.31 1.50 -9.57
CA LEU A 40 -0.98 1.84 -10.10
C LEU A 40 -0.65 1.03 -11.33
N LEU A 41 -0.88 -0.27 -11.30
CA LEU A 41 -0.63 -1.16 -12.43
C LEU A 41 -1.52 -0.83 -13.63
N ALA A 42 -2.71 -0.30 -13.38
CA ALA A 42 -3.64 0.14 -14.42
C ALA A 42 -3.35 1.55 -14.95
N GLY A 43 -2.35 2.24 -14.41
CA GLY A 43 -2.01 3.60 -14.82
C GLY A 43 -2.93 4.68 -14.26
N LEU A 44 -3.66 4.38 -13.17
CA LEU A 44 -4.63 5.28 -12.55
C LEU A 44 -4.04 5.88 -11.26
N GLY A 45 -3.04 6.75 -11.42
CA GLY A 45 -2.24 7.26 -10.31
C GLY A 45 -3.04 8.01 -9.25
N GLU A 46 -3.99 8.87 -9.63
CA GLU A 46 -4.78 9.63 -8.65
C GLU A 46 -5.66 8.72 -7.78
N ARG A 47 -6.27 7.72 -8.39
CA ARG A 47 -7.07 6.75 -7.65
C ARG A 47 -6.19 5.88 -6.77
N ALA A 48 -5.01 5.53 -7.25
CA ALA A 48 -4.03 4.79 -6.45
C ALA A 48 -3.64 5.58 -5.21
N LEU A 49 -3.41 6.88 -5.35
CA LEU A 49 -3.08 7.75 -4.21
C LEU A 49 -4.23 7.81 -3.20
N HIS A 50 -5.47 7.92 -3.69
CA HIS A 50 -6.63 7.88 -2.81
C HIS A 50 -6.64 6.63 -1.91
N TYR A 51 -6.45 5.45 -2.52
CA TYR A 51 -6.43 4.19 -1.75
C TYR A 51 -5.18 4.05 -0.90
N ALA A 52 -4.04 4.57 -1.36
CA ALA A 52 -2.82 4.58 -0.54
C ALA A 52 -3.00 5.45 0.71
N ASP A 53 -3.68 6.58 0.60
CA ASP A 53 -3.99 7.44 1.75
C ASP A 53 -4.94 6.73 2.71
N GLU A 54 -5.94 6.01 2.20
CA GLU A 54 -6.83 5.19 3.05
C GLU A 54 -6.07 4.07 3.75
N CYS A 55 -5.14 3.44 3.04
CA CYS A 55 -4.27 2.41 3.61
C CYS A 55 -3.46 2.97 4.78
N MET A 56 -2.84 4.12 4.59
CA MET A 56 -2.05 4.76 5.63
C MET A 56 -2.91 5.14 6.83
N ALA A 57 -4.09 5.73 6.60
CA ALA A 57 -5.01 6.10 7.68
C ALA A 57 -5.41 4.88 8.52
N ALA A 58 -5.76 3.76 7.88
CA ALA A 58 -6.14 2.54 8.58
C ALA A 58 -4.95 1.95 9.36
N THR A 59 -3.76 1.99 8.78
CA THR A 59 -2.52 1.51 9.43
C THR A 59 -2.23 2.32 10.69
N LEU A 60 -2.34 3.64 10.62
CA LEU A 60 -2.10 4.53 11.76
C LEU A 60 -3.17 4.40 12.83
N GLU A 61 -4.42 4.16 12.44
CA GLU A 61 -5.52 3.98 13.38
C GLU A 61 -5.28 2.83 14.36
N VAL A 62 -4.72 1.72 13.87
CA VAL A 62 -4.41 0.57 14.73
C VAL A 62 -3.05 0.69 15.41
N GLY A 63 -2.28 1.71 15.11
CA GLY A 63 -0.93 1.85 15.62
C GLY A 63 0.02 0.78 15.11
N ALA A 64 -0.26 0.21 13.93
CA ALA A 64 0.60 -0.80 13.34
C ALA A 64 1.94 -0.18 12.96
N GLY A 65 3.01 -0.83 13.37
CA GLY A 65 4.36 -0.49 12.94
C GLY A 65 4.91 -1.62 12.07
N ASP A 66 6.23 -1.72 11.99
CA ASP A 66 6.90 -2.84 11.35
C ASP A 66 6.46 -3.00 9.88
N PHE A 67 6.22 -4.20 9.45
CA PHE A 67 5.91 -4.59 8.09
C PHE A 67 4.74 -3.80 7.46
N ASP A 68 3.61 -3.70 8.15
CA ASP A 68 2.43 -3.02 7.62
C ASP A 68 2.67 -1.52 7.41
N LEU A 69 3.36 -0.87 8.34
CA LEU A 69 3.69 0.55 8.20
C LEU A 69 4.66 0.79 7.04
N ALA A 70 5.66 -0.07 6.88
CA ALA A 70 6.62 0.05 5.79
C ALA A 70 5.93 -0.04 4.43
N TYR A 71 5.03 -1.00 4.25
CA TYR A 71 4.29 -1.14 2.99
C TYR A 71 3.28 -0.01 2.76
N ALA A 72 2.68 0.54 3.81
CA ALA A 72 1.82 1.71 3.67
C ALA A 72 2.60 2.92 3.12
N HIS A 73 3.81 3.16 3.64
CA HIS A 73 4.69 4.19 3.10
C HIS A 73 5.11 3.89 1.65
N GLU A 74 5.46 2.65 1.36
CA GLU A 74 5.89 2.23 0.03
C GLU A 74 4.84 2.51 -1.03
N ILE A 75 3.60 2.06 -0.80
CA ILE A 75 2.54 2.24 -1.80
C ILE A 75 2.17 3.72 -1.97
N ARG A 76 2.20 4.48 -0.88
CA ARG A 76 1.95 5.91 -0.94
C ARG A 76 3.03 6.64 -1.72
N ALA A 77 4.30 6.26 -1.54
CA ALA A 77 5.41 6.82 -2.30
C ALA A 77 5.25 6.57 -3.80
N ARG A 78 4.91 5.35 -4.18
CA ARG A 78 4.72 5.00 -5.59
C ARG A 78 3.54 5.76 -6.20
N ALA A 79 2.46 5.94 -5.46
CA ALA A 79 1.30 6.70 -5.92
C ALA A 79 1.63 8.20 -6.07
N LEU A 80 2.36 8.76 -5.12
CA LEU A 80 2.80 10.16 -5.20
C LEU A 80 3.68 10.39 -6.42
N LYS A 81 4.60 9.48 -6.71
CA LYS A 81 5.42 9.55 -7.91
C LYS A 81 4.55 9.51 -9.17
N ALA A 82 3.57 8.63 -9.20
CA ALA A 82 2.68 8.47 -10.35
C ALA A 82 1.89 9.74 -10.69
N VAL A 83 1.58 10.56 -9.69
CA VAL A 83 0.88 11.84 -9.89
C VAL A 83 1.84 13.03 -10.00
N GLY A 84 3.15 12.79 -10.07
CA GLY A 84 4.15 13.83 -10.31
C GLY A 84 4.62 14.58 -9.07
N GLN A 85 4.30 14.12 -7.88
CA GLN A 85 4.75 14.72 -6.62
C GLN A 85 6.05 14.08 -6.15
N GLN A 86 7.12 14.33 -6.90
CA GLN A 86 8.39 13.62 -6.73
C GLN A 86 9.04 13.85 -5.37
N ALA A 87 9.06 15.09 -4.87
CA ALA A 87 9.68 15.39 -3.58
C ALA A 87 8.97 14.68 -2.43
N GLU A 88 7.64 14.70 -2.44
CA GLU A 88 6.84 13.99 -1.43
C GLU A 88 7.01 12.48 -1.55
N ALA A 89 7.10 11.97 -2.78
CA ALA A 89 7.33 10.55 -3.03
C ALA A 89 8.67 10.10 -2.44
N GLU A 90 9.72 10.87 -2.62
CA GLU A 90 11.04 10.55 -2.09
C GLU A 90 11.05 10.55 -0.56
N ALA A 91 10.39 11.52 0.06
CA ALA A 91 10.27 11.59 1.51
C ALA A 91 9.51 10.37 2.06
N GLU A 92 8.44 9.99 1.41
CA GLU A 92 7.64 8.83 1.79
C GLU A 92 8.41 7.52 1.62
N TRP A 93 9.18 7.41 0.54
CA TRP A 93 10.06 6.27 0.31
C TRP A 93 11.12 6.13 1.40
N ALA A 94 11.74 7.26 1.77
CA ALA A 94 12.70 7.27 2.87
C ALA A 94 12.05 6.82 4.19
N ALA A 95 10.80 7.21 4.43
CA ALA A 95 10.05 6.77 5.60
C ALA A 95 9.85 5.25 5.58
N ALA A 96 9.53 4.67 4.42
CA ALA A 96 9.39 3.22 4.28
C ALA A 96 10.69 2.49 4.64
N LEU A 97 11.82 2.98 4.14
CA LEU A 97 13.13 2.39 4.41
C LEU A 97 13.54 2.52 5.87
N ALA A 98 13.02 3.52 6.58
CA ALA A 98 13.39 3.79 7.96
C ALA A 98 12.58 3.00 8.99
N VAL A 99 11.50 2.32 8.58
CA VAL A 99 10.67 1.55 9.50
C VAL A 99 11.46 0.35 10.03
N PRO A 100 11.60 0.21 11.37
CA PRO A 100 12.27 -0.96 11.95
C PRO A 100 11.44 -2.23 11.70
N ILE A 101 12.09 -3.27 11.21
CA ILE A 101 11.48 -4.58 10.97
C ILE A 101 12.16 -5.59 11.89
N ALA A 102 11.37 -6.18 12.80
CA ALA A 102 11.89 -7.06 13.83
C ALA A 102 12.31 -8.44 13.30
N ASP A 103 11.53 -9.00 12.36
CA ASP A 103 11.77 -10.33 11.82
C ASP A 103 12.71 -10.27 10.62
N ALA A 104 13.77 -11.08 10.62
CA ALA A 104 14.78 -11.07 9.57
C ALA A 104 14.23 -11.54 8.21
N GLU A 105 13.29 -12.49 8.21
CA GLU A 105 12.67 -12.97 6.97
C GLU A 105 11.76 -11.90 6.38
N ASP A 106 10.98 -11.22 7.21
CA ASP A 106 10.13 -10.12 6.79
C ASP A 106 10.98 -8.95 6.24
N LYS A 107 12.09 -8.66 6.89
CA LYS A 107 13.04 -7.64 6.42
C LYS A 107 13.58 -7.98 5.04
N ALA A 108 13.95 -9.23 4.82
CA ALA A 108 14.48 -9.67 3.53
C ALA A 108 13.42 -9.56 2.43
N ILE A 109 12.16 -9.89 2.72
CA ILE A 109 11.05 -9.76 1.77
C ILE A 109 10.85 -8.29 1.41
N LEU A 110 10.77 -7.42 2.40
CA LEU A 110 10.60 -5.98 2.20
C LEU A 110 11.78 -5.40 1.40
N ASP A 111 13.00 -5.73 1.77
CA ASP A 111 14.19 -5.24 1.07
C ASP A 111 14.18 -5.67 -0.40
N GLY A 112 13.70 -6.88 -0.68
CA GLY A 112 13.52 -7.35 -2.06
C GLY A 112 12.50 -6.54 -2.83
N ASP A 113 11.38 -6.21 -2.21
CA ASP A 113 10.32 -5.41 -2.84
C ASP A 113 10.75 -3.96 -3.06
N LEU A 114 11.67 -3.44 -2.26
CA LEU A 114 12.18 -2.07 -2.36
C LEU A 114 13.49 -1.97 -3.16
N ALA A 115 14.04 -3.09 -3.62
CA ALA A 115 15.37 -3.15 -4.24
C ALA A 115 15.48 -2.31 -5.51
N ASP A 116 14.40 -2.18 -6.29
CA ASP A 116 14.40 -1.40 -7.53
C ASP A 116 14.39 0.11 -7.29
N GLY A 117 14.15 0.53 -6.05
CA GLY A 117 13.99 1.93 -5.73
C GLY A 117 12.65 2.50 -6.20
N LEU A 118 12.49 3.77 -5.98
CA LEU A 118 11.23 4.48 -6.31
C LEU A 118 11.12 4.79 -7.83
#